data_555282e156181e79faea94c4ab7b68b1
#
_entry.id   555282e156181e79faea94c4ab7b68b1
#
_cell.length_a   1.000
_cell.length_b   1.000
_cell.length_c   1.000
_cell.angle_alpha   90.00
_cell.angle_beta   90.00
_cell.angle_gamma   90.00
#
_symmetry.space_group_name_H-M   'P 1'
#
loop_
_entity.id
_entity.type
_entity.pdbx_description
1 polymer ?
#
loop_
_entity_poly.entity_id
_entity_poly.type
_entity_poly.pdbx_seq_one_letter_code
_entity_poly.pdbx_strand_id
1 'polypeptide(L)'
;MKKKIVQTAGREQLGAFSPMFAHLNDDVLFGEVWNEEAIDTKTKCIITVVSLMASGVTDSSLGFHLQNAKNNGVTKEEIAAIITHATMYVGWPKGWAVFRMAKEIWDEKTPELSEKDRYQNTIFFPIGQPNDAFAQYFVGQSYLAPVSSQQVPIFNVTFEPGCRNNWHIHHSDQGGGQMLICVGGRGFYQEWGKDAVEMTPGTVIHIPANVKHWHGAAADSWFSHMAIDVAGENTSNEWLEAVSEEEYGKWNA
;
A
#
# COMPACT_ATOMS: atom_id res chain seq x y z
N MET A 1 15.84 -11.27 -17.79
CA MET A 1 16.16 -12.67 -17.39
C MET A 1 15.04 -13.18 -16.51
N LYS A 2 14.47 -14.36 -16.77
CA LYS A 2 13.53 -15.00 -15.84
C LYS A 2 14.24 -15.32 -14.52
N LYS A 3 13.59 -15.07 -13.39
CA LYS A 3 14.14 -15.38 -12.07
C LYS A 3 14.20 -16.91 -11.93
N LYS A 4 15.39 -17.45 -11.69
CA LYS A 4 15.59 -18.89 -11.49
C LYS A 4 14.88 -19.35 -10.23
N ILE A 5 14.14 -20.46 -10.31
CA ILE A 5 13.50 -21.08 -9.14
C ILE A 5 14.59 -21.76 -8.32
N VAL A 6 14.62 -21.46 -7.03
CA VAL A 6 15.52 -22.06 -6.04
C VAL A 6 14.67 -22.54 -4.87
N GLN A 7 14.90 -23.77 -4.43
CA GLN A 7 14.23 -24.36 -3.28
C GLN A 7 15.28 -24.92 -2.31
N THR A 8 15.02 -24.79 -1.02
CA THR A 8 15.88 -25.26 0.08
C THR A 8 15.15 -26.10 1.11
N ALA A 9 13.82 -26.24 0.96
CA ALA A 9 12.96 -26.93 1.93
C ALA A 9 13.35 -28.40 2.14
N GLY A 10 13.86 -29.07 1.11
CA GLY A 10 14.36 -30.44 1.23
C GLY A 10 15.52 -30.55 2.21
N ARG A 11 16.51 -29.66 2.07
CA ARG A 11 17.67 -29.61 2.98
C ARG A 11 17.28 -29.17 4.39
N GLU A 12 16.46 -28.16 4.50
CA GLU A 12 16.04 -27.60 5.79
C GLU A 12 15.25 -28.59 6.62
N GLN A 13 14.32 -29.34 5.99
CA GLN A 13 13.39 -30.23 6.71
C GLN A 13 13.93 -31.66 6.82
N LEU A 14 14.59 -32.15 5.79
CA LEU A 14 14.96 -33.57 5.68
C LEU A 14 16.45 -33.81 5.45
N GLY A 15 17.26 -32.77 5.30
CA GLY A 15 18.68 -32.91 4.92
C GLY A 15 19.49 -33.82 5.85
N ALA A 16 19.23 -33.75 7.16
CA ALA A 16 19.88 -34.61 8.14
C ALA A 16 19.33 -36.07 8.14
N PHE A 17 18.06 -36.26 7.80
CA PHE A 17 17.39 -37.55 7.78
C PHE A 17 17.56 -38.30 6.47
N SER A 18 17.42 -37.57 5.33
CA SER A 18 17.52 -38.14 4.00
C SER A 18 18.24 -37.17 3.03
N PRO A 19 19.56 -37.10 3.05
CA PRO A 19 20.37 -36.19 2.22
C PRO A 19 20.11 -36.37 0.72
N MET A 20 19.92 -37.61 0.26
CA MET A 20 19.65 -37.92 -1.13
C MET A 20 18.29 -37.38 -1.56
N PHE A 21 17.25 -37.55 -0.73
CA PHE A 21 15.93 -37.01 -1.04
C PHE A 21 15.98 -35.46 -1.08
N ALA A 22 16.67 -34.83 -0.14
CA ALA A 22 16.84 -33.38 -0.11
C ALA A 22 17.54 -32.88 -1.38
N HIS A 23 18.61 -33.55 -1.81
CA HIS A 23 19.29 -33.25 -3.09
C HIS A 23 18.36 -33.39 -4.30
N LEU A 24 17.64 -34.51 -4.41
CA LEU A 24 16.71 -34.72 -5.52
C LEU A 24 15.59 -33.69 -5.56
N ASN A 25 15.08 -33.29 -4.39
CA ASN A 25 14.04 -32.25 -4.28
C ASN A 25 14.60 -30.87 -4.68
N ASP A 26 15.67 -30.42 -4.04
CA ASP A 26 16.12 -29.05 -4.13
C ASP A 26 16.90 -28.77 -5.42
N ASP A 27 17.84 -29.66 -5.78
CA ASP A 27 18.74 -29.43 -6.89
C ASP A 27 18.18 -29.99 -8.22
N VAL A 28 17.61 -31.18 -8.21
CA VAL A 28 17.14 -31.82 -9.43
C VAL A 28 15.73 -31.35 -9.76
N LEU A 29 14.75 -31.58 -8.90
CA LEU A 29 13.36 -31.22 -9.20
C LEU A 29 13.23 -29.71 -9.37
N PHE A 30 13.53 -28.92 -8.35
CA PHE A 30 13.37 -27.48 -8.41
C PHE A 30 14.53 -26.75 -9.12
N GLY A 31 15.77 -27.25 -8.97
CA GLY A 31 16.95 -26.63 -9.56
C GLY A 31 17.08 -26.85 -11.08
N GLU A 32 16.63 -27.98 -11.59
CA GLU A 32 16.74 -28.36 -13.00
C GLU A 32 15.37 -28.46 -13.69
N VAL A 33 14.48 -29.39 -13.25
CA VAL A 33 13.22 -29.70 -13.95
C VAL A 33 12.26 -28.51 -13.97
N TRP A 34 12.12 -27.79 -12.85
CA TRP A 34 11.27 -26.60 -12.81
C TRP A 34 11.87 -25.41 -13.58
N ASN A 35 13.18 -25.37 -13.78
CA ASN A 35 13.86 -24.33 -14.56
C ASN A 35 14.03 -24.67 -16.04
N GLU A 36 13.66 -25.88 -16.47
CA GLU A 36 13.60 -26.24 -17.89
C GLU A 36 12.61 -25.33 -18.63
N GLU A 37 12.92 -24.87 -19.85
CA GLU A 37 12.21 -23.75 -20.51
C GLU A 37 11.19 -24.17 -21.58
N ALA A 38 11.10 -25.47 -21.95
CA ALA A 38 10.19 -25.93 -23.00
C ALA A 38 8.71 -25.66 -22.69
N ILE A 39 8.34 -25.63 -21.40
CA ILE A 39 7.03 -25.20 -20.93
C ILE A 39 7.18 -24.12 -19.84
N ASP A 40 6.27 -23.15 -19.86
CA ASP A 40 6.31 -22.05 -18.90
C ASP A 40 5.92 -22.49 -17.49
N THR A 41 6.27 -21.67 -16.48
CA THR A 41 6.07 -21.97 -15.06
C THR A 41 4.58 -22.10 -14.71
N LYS A 42 3.70 -21.30 -15.33
CA LYS A 42 2.24 -21.38 -15.12
C LYS A 42 1.72 -22.74 -15.56
N THR A 43 2.15 -23.21 -16.75
CA THR A 43 1.78 -24.52 -17.26
C THR A 43 2.30 -25.64 -16.38
N LYS A 44 3.55 -25.55 -15.87
CA LYS A 44 4.09 -26.54 -14.91
C LYS A 44 3.26 -26.59 -13.62
N CYS A 45 2.83 -25.46 -13.10
CA CYS A 45 1.93 -25.41 -11.94
C CYS A 45 0.61 -26.13 -12.22
N ILE A 46 -0.01 -25.89 -13.38
CA ILE A 46 -1.26 -26.54 -13.77
C ILE A 46 -1.09 -28.05 -13.87
N ILE A 47 -0.05 -28.53 -14.55
CA ILE A 47 0.29 -29.95 -14.68
C ILE A 47 0.45 -30.59 -13.29
N THR A 48 1.18 -29.91 -12.38
CA THR A 48 1.42 -30.43 -11.03
C THR A 48 0.11 -30.54 -10.23
N VAL A 49 -0.74 -29.53 -10.27
CA VAL A 49 -2.05 -29.55 -9.58
C VAL A 49 -2.92 -30.69 -10.12
N VAL A 50 -3.03 -30.83 -11.44
CA VAL A 50 -3.82 -31.90 -12.07
C VAL A 50 -3.24 -33.28 -11.75
N SER A 51 -1.92 -33.44 -11.76
CA SER A 51 -1.26 -34.70 -11.44
C SER A 51 -1.50 -35.14 -9.99
N LEU A 52 -1.38 -34.19 -9.04
CA LEU A 52 -1.66 -34.45 -7.62
C LEU A 52 -3.13 -34.81 -7.39
N MET A 53 -4.05 -34.05 -8.01
CA MET A 53 -5.48 -34.35 -7.99
C MET A 53 -5.79 -35.75 -8.54
N ALA A 54 -5.19 -36.13 -9.67
CA ALA A 54 -5.35 -37.44 -10.29
C ALA A 54 -4.84 -38.56 -9.38
N SER A 55 -3.70 -38.35 -8.74
CA SER A 55 -3.08 -39.28 -7.78
C SER A 55 -3.82 -39.37 -6.45
N GLY A 56 -4.82 -38.52 -6.20
CA GLY A 56 -5.60 -38.51 -4.94
C GLY A 56 -4.91 -37.80 -3.78
N VAL A 57 -3.86 -37.03 -4.04
CA VAL A 57 -3.23 -36.17 -3.06
C VAL A 57 -4.10 -34.94 -2.88
N THR A 58 -4.78 -34.82 -1.73
CA THR A 58 -5.74 -33.75 -1.43
C THR A 58 -5.50 -33.16 -0.03
N ASP A 59 -4.25 -33.16 0.38
CA ASP A 59 -3.76 -32.62 1.66
C ASP A 59 -3.03 -31.27 1.48
N SER A 60 -2.27 -30.86 2.49
CA SER A 60 -1.49 -29.62 2.47
C SER A 60 -0.48 -29.52 1.32
N SER A 61 -0.01 -30.66 0.79
CA SER A 61 0.90 -30.67 -0.36
C SER A 61 0.22 -30.10 -1.60
N LEU A 62 -1.03 -30.50 -1.86
CA LEU A 62 -1.81 -29.90 -2.95
C LEU A 62 -2.12 -28.43 -2.69
N GLY A 63 -2.40 -28.04 -1.43
CA GLY A 63 -2.62 -26.65 -1.04
C GLY A 63 -1.43 -25.76 -1.41
N PHE A 64 -0.21 -26.22 -1.13
CA PHE A 64 1.01 -25.53 -1.54
C PHE A 64 1.09 -25.33 -3.05
N HIS A 65 0.80 -26.36 -3.84
CA HIS A 65 0.85 -26.27 -5.30
C HIS A 65 -0.29 -25.42 -5.90
N LEU A 66 -1.47 -25.39 -5.28
CA LEU A 66 -2.54 -24.45 -5.64
C LEU A 66 -2.12 -23.00 -5.39
N GLN A 67 -1.53 -22.73 -4.22
CA GLN A 67 -1.00 -21.39 -3.92
C GLN A 67 0.11 -21.00 -4.89
N ASN A 68 1.00 -21.93 -5.23
CA ASN A 68 2.04 -21.69 -6.22
C ASN A 68 1.46 -21.41 -7.61
N ALA A 69 0.38 -22.08 -8.00
CA ALA A 69 -0.33 -21.82 -9.26
C ALA A 69 -0.91 -20.39 -9.29
N LYS A 70 -1.57 -19.96 -8.20
CA LYS A 70 -2.05 -18.57 -8.04
C LYS A 70 -0.91 -17.56 -8.18
N ASN A 71 0.21 -17.78 -7.48
CA ASN A 71 1.38 -16.89 -7.50
C ASN A 71 2.05 -16.81 -8.87
N ASN A 72 1.89 -17.82 -9.72
CA ASN A 72 2.39 -17.86 -11.08
C ASN A 72 1.33 -17.51 -12.15
N GLY A 73 0.25 -16.84 -11.75
CA GLY A 73 -0.70 -16.20 -12.66
C GLY A 73 -1.84 -17.10 -13.16
N VAL A 74 -2.10 -18.21 -12.48
CA VAL A 74 -3.36 -18.97 -12.73
C VAL A 74 -4.51 -18.19 -12.08
N THR A 75 -5.48 -17.76 -12.90
CA THR A 75 -6.62 -16.99 -12.43
C THR A 75 -7.67 -17.87 -11.74
N LYS A 76 -8.64 -17.25 -11.06
CA LYS A 76 -9.77 -17.93 -10.45
C LYS A 76 -10.60 -18.69 -11.49
N GLU A 77 -10.85 -18.06 -12.62
CA GLU A 77 -11.61 -18.62 -13.73
C GLU A 77 -10.87 -19.81 -14.36
N GLU A 78 -9.55 -19.68 -14.55
CA GLU A 78 -8.72 -20.74 -15.10
C GLU A 78 -8.67 -21.95 -14.17
N ILE A 79 -8.40 -21.77 -12.87
CA ILE A 79 -8.34 -22.91 -11.93
C ILE A 79 -9.69 -23.61 -11.80
N ALA A 80 -10.80 -22.86 -11.80
CA ALA A 80 -12.14 -23.43 -11.79
C ALA A 80 -12.40 -24.29 -13.04
N ALA A 81 -12.03 -23.80 -14.23
CA ALA A 81 -12.18 -24.54 -15.48
C ALA A 81 -11.28 -25.80 -15.50
N ILE A 82 -10.02 -25.69 -15.05
CA ILE A 82 -9.06 -26.79 -14.98
C ILE A 82 -9.57 -27.91 -14.07
N ILE A 83 -10.00 -27.56 -12.83
CA ILE A 83 -10.51 -28.56 -11.88
C ILE A 83 -11.80 -29.19 -12.42
N THR A 84 -12.71 -28.40 -13.00
CA THR A 84 -13.94 -28.91 -13.63
C THR A 84 -13.63 -29.93 -14.71
N HIS A 85 -12.74 -29.58 -15.64
CA HIS A 85 -12.32 -30.48 -16.72
C HIS A 85 -11.67 -31.76 -16.18
N ALA A 86 -10.69 -31.61 -15.27
CA ALA A 86 -10.00 -32.76 -14.68
C ALA A 86 -10.96 -33.70 -13.94
N THR A 87 -11.99 -33.17 -13.26
CA THR A 87 -12.98 -33.94 -12.53
C THR A 87 -13.71 -35.00 -13.38
N MET A 88 -13.91 -34.70 -14.67
CA MET A 88 -14.55 -35.64 -15.59
C MET A 88 -13.70 -36.88 -15.85
N TYR A 89 -12.41 -36.82 -15.64
CA TYR A 89 -11.46 -37.93 -15.86
C TYR A 89 -11.04 -38.64 -14.57
N VAL A 90 -11.03 -37.91 -13.44
CA VAL A 90 -10.46 -38.41 -12.17
C VAL A 90 -11.53 -38.65 -11.07
N GLY A 91 -12.78 -38.24 -11.33
CA GLY A 91 -13.94 -38.46 -10.49
C GLY A 91 -14.32 -37.31 -9.54
N TRP A 92 -15.62 -37.19 -9.31
CA TRP A 92 -16.27 -36.14 -8.53
C TRP A 92 -15.74 -35.94 -7.10
N PRO A 93 -15.48 -37.02 -6.30
CA PRO A 93 -14.98 -36.81 -4.94
C PRO A 93 -13.65 -36.02 -4.89
N LYS A 94 -12.72 -36.28 -5.83
CA LYS A 94 -11.47 -35.59 -5.95
C LYS A 94 -11.70 -34.13 -6.37
N GLY A 95 -12.59 -33.90 -7.34
CA GLY A 95 -13.00 -32.55 -7.76
C GLY A 95 -13.49 -31.69 -6.60
N TRP A 96 -14.42 -32.24 -5.79
CA TRP A 96 -14.93 -31.54 -4.61
C TRP A 96 -13.85 -31.21 -3.58
N ALA A 97 -12.93 -32.14 -3.32
CA ALA A 97 -11.82 -31.91 -2.40
C ALA A 97 -10.94 -30.76 -2.86
N VAL A 98 -10.52 -30.78 -4.15
CA VAL A 98 -9.67 -29.74 -4.72
C VAL A 98 -10.37 -28.39 -4.83
N PHE A 99 -11.68 -28.37 -5.18
CA PHE A 99 -12.47 -27.13 -5.21
C PHE A 99 -12.55 -26.44 -3.85
N ARG A 100 -12.74 -27.20 -2.76
CA ARG A 100 -12.73 -26.60 -1.41
C ARG A 100 -11.42 -25.88 -1.12
N MET A 101 -10.29 -26.54 -1.40
CA MET A 101 -8.96 -25.94 -1.21
C MET A 101 -8.71 -24.76 -2.14
N ALA A 102 -9.06 -24.88 -3.42
CA ALA A 102 -8.91 -23.80 -4.38
C ALA A 102 -9.77 -22.58 -3.99
N LYS A 103 -11.02 -22.83 -3.53
CA LYS A 103 -11.89 -21.75 -3.08
C LYS A 103 -11.28 -20.96 -1.92
N GLU A 104 -10.72 -21.62 -0.92
CA GLU A 104 -10.04 -20.96 0.20
C GLU A 104 -8.89 -20.08 -0.30
N ILE A 105 -8.11 -20.57 -1.27
CA ILE A 105 -6.93 -19.87 -1.81
C ILE A 105 -7.33 -18.69 -2.72
N TRP A 106 -8.30 -18.84 -3.61
CA TRP A 106 -8.70 -17.78 -4.56
C TRP A 106 -9.80 -16.86 -4.04
N ASP A 107 -10.63 -17.32 -3.07
CA ASP A 107 -11.58 -16.48 -2.36
C ASP A 107 -11.00 -15.87 -1.07
N GLU A 108 -9.71 -16.14 -0.75
CA GLU A 108 -9.04 -15.28 0.21
C GLU A 108 -9.38 -13.85 -0.16
N LYS A 109 -10.16 -13.21 0.69
CA LYS A 109 -10.34 -11.76 0.62
C LYS A 109 -8.94 -11.21 0.54
N THR A 110 -8.55 -10.69 -0.61
CA THR A 110 -7.43 -9.73 -0.69
C THR A 110 -7.70 -8.80 0.49
N PRO A 111 -6.81 -8.68 1.49
CA PRO A 111 -7.07 -7.78 2.61
C PRO A 111 -7.54 -6.49 1.95
N GLU A 112 -8.77 -6.06 2.25
CA GLU A 112 -9.23 -4.80 1.71
C GLU A 112 -8.19 -3.80 2.15
N LEU A 113 -7.48 -3.24 1.18
CA LEU A 113 -6.51 -2.20 1.46
C LEU A 113 -7.23 -1.16 2.31
N SER A 114 -6.67 -0.80 3.43
CA SER A 114 -7.20 0.30 4.23
C SER A 114 -7.34 1.54 3.34
N GLU A 115 -8.20 2.47 3.68
CA GLU A 115 -8.33 3.73 2.93
C GLU A 115 -6.99 4.45 2.83
N LYS A 116 -6.20 4.41 3.89
CA LYS A 116 -4.83 4.92 3.92
C LYS A 116 -3.94 4.23 2.86
N ASP A 117 -3.99 2.90 2.75
CA ASP A 117 -3.17 2.16 1.78
C ASP A 117 -3.64 2.41 0.34
N ARG A 118 -4.96 2.52 0.14
CA ARG A 118 -5.52 2.91 -1.17
C ARG A 118 -5.00 4.29 -1.57
N TYR A 119 -5.07 5.26 -0.66
CA TYR A 119 -4.59 6.61 -0.91
C TYR A 119 -3.07 6.64 -1.13
N GLN A 120 -2.27 5.89 -0.34
CA GLN A 120 -0.82 5.77 -0.54
C GLN A 120 -0.46 5.32 -1.96
N ASN A 121 -1.26 4.44 -2.55
CA ASN A 121 -1.05 3.96 -3.93
C ASN A 121 -1.37 5.03 -5.01
N THR A 122 -1.99 6.14 -4.64
CA THR A 122 -2.31 7.25 -5.57
C THR A 122 -1.30 8.38 -5.54
N ILE A 123 -0.41 8.41 -4.53
CA ILE A 123 0.58 9.46 -4.33
C ILE A 123 2.01 8.91 -4.40
N PHE A 124 2.95 9.75 -4.84
CA PHE A 124 4.36 9.36 -4.97
C PHE A 124 5.11 9.36 -3.63
N PHE A 125 4.86 10.35 -2.79
CA PHE A 125 5.55 10.51 -1.50
C PHE A 125 4.87 9.68 -0.40
N PRO A 126 5.64 9.13 0.57
CA PRO A 126 5.05 8.33 1.63
C PRO A 126 4.12 9.20 2.52
N ILE A 127 3.01 8.61 2.96
CA ILE A 127 2.12 9.22 3.96
C ILE A 127 2.86 9.42 5.30
N GLY A 128 3.70 8.49 5.67
CA GLY A 128 4.49 8.56 6.90
C GLY A 128 3.79 7.97 8.13
N GLN A 129 4.28 8.41 9.30
CA GLN A 129 3.75 7.97 10.59
C GLN A 129 2.65 8.90 11.10
N PRO A 130 1.77 8.45 12.02
CA PRO A 130 0.84 9.32 12.71
C PRO A 130 1.56 10.55 13.28
N ASN A 131 0.95 11.71 13.13
CA ASN A 131 1.52 12.99 13.56
C ASN A 131 1.22 13.28 15.04
N ASP A 132 1.51 12.31 15.91
CA ASP A 132 1.11 12.32 17.32
C ASP A 132 1.70 13.48 18.10
N ALA A 133 2.94 13.90 17.75
CA ALA A 133 3.61 15.01 18.43
C ALA A 133 2.87 16.36 18.28
N PHE A 134 2.09 16.52 17.23
CA PHE A 134 1.33 17.73 16.91
C PHE A 134 -0.18 17.51 16.96
N ALA A 135 -0.65 16.31 17.35
CA ALA A 135 -2.06 15.94 17.32
C ALA A 135 -3.00 16.95 18.00
N GLN A 136 -2.54 17.59 19.08
CA GLN A 136 -3.30 18.63 19.80
C GLN A 136 -3.63 19.87 18.95
N TYR A 137 -2.95 20.06 17.83
CA TYR A 137 -3.14 21.18 16.90
C TYR A 137 -3.92 20.81 15.65
N PHE A 138 -4.53 19.62 15.65
CA PHE A 138 -5.30 19.11 14.51
C PHE A 138 -6.67 18.63 14.95
N VAL A 139 -7.66 18.84 14.10
CA VAL A 139 -8.95 18.15 14.18
C VAL A 139 -8.90 16.98 13.19
N GLY A 140 -9.06 15.74 13.67
CA GLY A 140 -8.92 14.54 12.86
C GLY A 140 -7.48 14.00 12.81
N GLN A 141 -7.28 12.95 12.01
CA GLN A 141 -6.00 12.27 11.92
C GLN A 141 -5.11 12.84 10.80
N SER A 142 -3.89 13.16 11.15
CA SER A 142 -2.84 13.54 10.19
C SER A 142 -1.60 12.66 10.31
N TYR A 143 -0.77 12.68 9.28
CA TYR A 143 0.47 11.90 9.17
C TYR A 143 1.59 12.82 8.71
N LEU A 144 2.82 12.47 9.07
CA LEU A 144 4.01 13.24 8.73
C LEU A 144 5.11 12.32 8.20
N ALA A 145 5.65 12.65 7.04
CA ALA A 145 6.81 11.99 6.48
C ALA A 145 7.91 13.01 6.16
N PRO A 146 9.13 12.88 6.73
CA PRO A 146 10.25 13.69 6.29
C PRO A 146 10.66 13.30 4.86
N VAL A 147 10.73 14.28 3.97
CA VAL A 147 11.18 14.12 2.58
C VAL A 147 12.63 14.61 2.45
N SER A 148 12.97 15.69 3.12
CA SER A 148 14.33 16.22 3.23
C SER A 148 14.55 16.75 4.64
N SER A 149 15.72 16.43 5.22
CA SER A 149 16.18 16.94 6.51
C SER A 149 17.46 17.77 6.40
N GLN A 150 17.99 17.94 5.19
CA GLN A 150 19.23 18.67 4.92
C GLN A 150 18.94 19.91 4.08
N GLN A 151 19.70 20.98 4.30
CA GLN A 151 19.58 22.29 3.63
C GLN A 151 18.20 22.94 3.84
N VAL A 152 17.16 22.39 3.20
CA VAL A 152 15.76 22.83 3.36
C VAL A 152 14.96 21.66 3.90
N PRO A 153 14.44 21.74 5.12
CA PRO A 153 13.52 20.74 5.65
C PRO A 153 12.23 20.73 4.82
N ILE A 154 11.84 19.54 4.38
CA ILE A 154 10.61 19.32 3.61
C ILE A 154 9.89 18.13 4.22
N PHE A 155 8.61 18.32 4.51
CA PHE A 155 7.75 17.27 5.03
C PHE A 155 6.56 17.04 4.11
N ASN A 156 6.22 15.79 3.85
CA ASN A 156 4.91 15.46 3.32
C ASN A 156 3.93 15.36 4.49
N VAL A 157 2.99 16.29 4.56
CA VAL A 157 1.91 16.30 5.54
C VAL A 157 0.66 15.74 4.87
N THR A 158 0.12 14.67 5.43
CA THR A 158 -1.08 14.00 4.90
C THR A 158 -2.22 14.07 5.92
N PHE A 159 -3.40 14.38 5.44
CA PHE A 159 -4.63 14.57 6.19
C PHE A 159 -5.66 13.53 5.74
N GLU A 160 -6.32 12.86 6.67
CA GLU A 160 -7.53 12.10 6.39
C GLU A 160 -8.68 13.02 5.98
N PRO A 161 -9.73 12.51 5.31
CA PRO A 161 -10.92 13.30 4.99
C PRO A 161 -11.45 14.04 6.23
N GLY A 162 -11.70 15.33 6.08
CA GLY A 162 -12.18 16.20 7.19
C GLY A 162 -11.10 16.70 8.16
N CYS A 163 -9.88 16.17 8.09
CA CYS A 163 -8.80 16.60 8.98
C CYS A 163 -8.25 17.97 8.59
N ARG A 164 -8.02 18.82 9.56
CA ARG A 164 -7.45 20.15 9.38
C ARG A 164 -6.59 20.55 10.57
N ASN A 165 -5.61 21.41 10.36
CA ASN A 165 -4.86 22.00 11.47
C ASN A 165 -5.59 23.22 12.05
N ASN A 166 -5.15 23.63 13.23
CA ASN A 166 -5.60 24.87 13.85
C ASN A 166 -5.12 26.08 13.04
N TRP A 167 -5.75 27.22 13.29
CA TRP A 167 -5.17 28.50 12.91
C TRP A 167 -3.77 28.62 13.51
N HIS A 168 -2.81 29.07 12.71
CA HIS A 168 -1.43 29.23 13.16
C HIS A 168 -0.71 30.32 12.38
N ILE A 169 0.45 30.69 12.86
CA ILE A 169 1.29 31.75 12.27
C ILE A 169 2.74 31.26 12.25
N HIS A 170 3.41 31.41 11.13
CA HIS A 170 4.86 31.30 11.01
C HIS A 170 5.45 32.70 11.16
N HIS A 171 5.96 33.02 12.36
CA HIS A 171 6.59 34.31 12.63
C HIS A 171 7.98 34.39 12.06
N SER A 172 8.36 35.60 11.60
CA SER A 172 9.73 35.95 11.25
C SER A 172 9.90 37.46 11.22
N ASP A 173 11.09 37.95 11.59
CA ASP A 173 11.42 39.35 11.52
C ASP A 173 11.79 39.78 10.08
N GLN A 174 12.45 38.89 9.31
CA GLN A 174 12.79 39.10 7.91
C GLN A 174 12.78 37.76 7.15
N GLY A 175 12.21 37.72 5.96
CA GLY A 175 11.99 36.49 5.21
C GLY A 175 10.94 35.60 5.90
N GLY A 176 11.17 34.29 5.93
CA GLY A 176 10.28 33.34 6.63
C GLY A 176 8.96 33.07 5.92
N GLY A 177 8.05 32.45 6.64
CA GLY A 177 6.78 31.95 6.14
C GLY A 177 6.88 30.50 5.69
N GLN A 178 5.89 30.05 4.93
CA GLN A 178 5.80 28.66 4.49
C GLN A 178 5.36 28.56 3.03
N MET A 179 5.84 27.53 2.34
CA MET A 179 5.32 27.17 1.02
C MET A 179 4.64 25.80 1.11
N LEU A 180 3.45 25.69 0.54
CA LEU A 180 2.73 24.44 0.40
C LEU A 180 2.66 24.05 -1.08
N ILE A 181 2.93 22.78 -1.39
CA ILE A 181 2.77 22.21 -2.73
C ILE A 181 1.86 21.00 -2.61
N CYS A 182 0.65 21.06 -3.15
CA CYS A 182 -0.25 19.91 -3.15
C CYS A 182 0.32 18.78 -4.04
N VAL A 183 0.44 17.58 -3.47
CA VAL A 183 0.98 16.39 -4.14
C VAL A 183 -0.02 15.23 -4.22
N GLY A 184 -1.21 15.39 -3.64
CA GLY A 184 -2.25 14.37 -3.71
C GLY A 184 -3.56 14.78 -3.07
N GLY A 185 -4.65 14.24 -3.58
CA GLY A 185 -5.99 14.48 -3.06
C GLY A 185 -6.50 15.90 -3.26
N ARG A 186 -7.40 16.32 -2.37
CA ARG A 186 -8.05 17.63 -2.40
C ARG A 186 -8.16 18.22 -1.01
N GLY A 187 -7.80 19.48 -0.84
CA GLY A 187 -7.85 20.20 0.42
C GLY A 187 -7.98 21.70 0.23
N PHE A 188 -7.84 22.43 1.33
CA PHE A 188 -8.01 23.89 1.36
C PHE A 188 -6.87 24.54 2.14
N TYR A 189 -6.54 25.76 1.73
CA TYR A 189 -5.76 26.74 2.47
C TYR A 189 -6.58 27.98 2.66
N GLN A 190 -6.56 28.59 3.84
CA GLN A 190 -7.25 29.85 4.08
C GLN A 190 -6.40 30.78 4.95
N GLU A 191 -6.27 32.02 4.49
CA GLU A 191 -5.76 33.13 5.26
C GLU A 191 -6.90 33.77 6.06
N TRP A 192 -6.63 34.19 7.30
CA TRP A 192 -7.63 34.81 8.16
C TRP A 192 -8.34 35.99 7.48
N GLY A 193 -9.67 35.95 7.46
CA GLY A 193 -10.53 36.98 6.88
C GLY A 193 -10.63 36.95 5.35
N LYS A 194 -10.05 35.91 4.69
CA LYS A 194 -10.19 35.70 3.25
C LYS A 194 -10.95 34.41 2.94
N ASP A 195 -11.38 34.25 1.69
CA ASP A 195 -11.95 33.01 1.19
C ASP A 195 -10.86 31.92 1.13
N ALA A 196 -11.26 30.67 1.32
CA ALA A 196 -10.34 29.55 1.20
C ALA A 196 -10.00 29.30 -0.28
N VAL A 197 -8.77 28.87 -0.51
CA VAL A 197 -8.25 28.44 -1.80
C VAL A 197 -8.25 26.91 -1.85
N GLU A 198 -8.93 26.34 -2.83
CA GLU A 198 -8.87 24.89 -3.05
C GLU A 198 -7.48 24.49 -3.56
N MET A 199 -6.98 23.39 -3.00
CA MET A 199 -5.68 22.82 -3.35
C MET A 199 -5.88 21.43 -3.96
N THR A 200 -5.44 21.28 -5.19
CA THR A 200 -5.37 20.02 -5.93
C THR A 200 -3.92 19.78 -6.38
N PRO A 201 -3.52 18.55 -6.81
CA PRO A 201 -2.15 18.26 -7.20
C PRO A 201 -1.58 19.28 -8.20
N GLY A 202 -0.44 19.89 -7.83
CA GLY A 202 0.20 20.95 -8.57
C GLY A 202 -0.10 22.37 -8.07
N THR A 203 -1.10 22.55 -7.20
CA THR A 203 -1.34 23.86 -6.54
C THR A 203 -0.17 24.21 -5.64
N VAL A 204 0.34 25.44 -5.75
CA VAL A 204 1.39 26.02 -4.92
C VAL A 204 0.84 27.22 -4.17
N ILE A 205 0.98 27.23 -2.84
CA ILE A 205 0.61 28.35 -1.97
C ILE A 205 1.88 28.94 -1.37
N HIS A 206 2.04 30.24 -1.50
CA HIS A 206 3.08 31.00 -0.85
C HIS A 206 2.48 31.74 0.34
N ILE A 207 2.86 31.36 1.54
CA ILE A 207 2.38 31.94 2.80
C ILE A 207 3.46 32.86 3.34
N PRO A 208 3.28 34.19 3.31
CA PRO A 208 4.24 35.11 3.91
C PRO A 208 4.35 34.90 5.42
N ALA A 209 5.50 35.30 5.99
CA ALA A 209 5.63 35.32 7.44
C ALA A 209 4.57 36.21 8.09
N ASN A 210 4.20 35.89 9.32
CA ASN A 210 3.25 36.62 10.16
C ASN A 210 1.79 36.61 9.66
N VAL A 211 1.46 35.73 8.71
CA VAL A 211 0.09 35.55 8.23
C VAL A 211 -0.60 34.44 9.03
N LYS A 212 -1.74 34.76 9.65
CA LYS A 212 -2.60 33.78 10.29
C LYS A 212 -3.36 32.96 9.24
N HIS A 213 -3.21 31.65 9.27
CA HIS A 213 -3.80 30.75 8.28
C HIS A 213 -4.08 29.35 8.85
N TRP A 214 -4.81 28.58 8.10
CA TRP A 214 -4.96 27.12 8.27
C TRP A 214 -4.95 26.41 6.92
N HIS A 215 -4.73 25.08 6.95
CA HIS A 215 -4.90 24.19 5.81
C HIS A 215 -5.35 22.81 6.28
N GLY A 216 -5.98 22.04 5.37
CA GLY A 216 -6.51 20.73 5.68
C GLY A 216 -7.19 20.07 4.50
N ALA A 217 -7.61 18.82 4.69
CA ALA A 217 -8.34 18.03 3.71
C ALA A 217 -9.76 18.56 3.48
N ALA A 218 -10.32 18.29 2.32
CA ALA A 218 -11.76 18.38 2.11
C ALA A 218 -12.49 17.28 2.89
N ALA A 219 -13.77 17.45 3.15
CA ALA A 219 -14.55 16.52 3.96
C ALA A 219 -14.64 15.10 3.39
N ASP A 220 -14.52 14.96 2.08
CA ASP A 220 -14.68 13.73 1.30
C ASP A 220 -13.38 13.24 0.63
N SER A 221 -12.25 13.88 0.90
CA SER A 221 -10.98 13.55 0.23
C SER A 221 -9.80 13.52 1.18
N TRP A 222 -8.94 12.56 1.02
CA TRP A 222 -7.57 12.65 1.52
C TRP A 222 -6.86 13.84 0.89
N PHE A 223 -5.87 14.39 1.57
CA PHE A 223 -5.08 15.51 1.10
C PHE A 223 -3.63 15.37 1.54
N SER A 224 -2.70 15.60 0.63
CA SER A 224 -1.27 15.63 0.93
C SER A 224 -0.59 16.83 0.29
N HIS A 225 0.24 17.50 1.07
CA HIS A 225 1.07 18.59 0.56
C HIS A 225 2.50 18.53 1.13
N MET A 226 3.47 19.01 0.36
CA MET A 226 4.77 19.36 0.88
C MET A 226 4.64 20.63 1.72
N ALA A 227 5.13 20.57 2.96
CA ALA A 227 5.34 21.74 3.81
C ALA A 227 6.83 22.08 3.78
N ILE A 228 7.13 23.30 3.36
CA ILE A 228 8.49 23.82 3.20
C ILE A 228 8.59 25.12 3.98
N ASP A 229 9.39 25.11 5.04
CA ASP A 229 9.63 26.32 5.81
C ASP A 229 10.61 27.21 5.05
N VAL A 230 10.20 28.45 4.81
CA VAL A 230 11.05 29.45 4.14
C VAL A 230 12.04 30.02 5.15
N ALA A 231 13.31 30.09 4.75
CA ALA A 231 14.36 30.63 5.62
C ALA A 231 14.07 32.09 6.01
N GLY A 232 14.22 32.39 7.29
CA GLY A 232 13.98 33.73 7.85
C GLY A 232 14.77 33.96 9.13
N GLU A 233 14.69 35.18 9.64
CA GLU A 233 15.35 35.61 10.87
C GLU A 233 14.36 35.52 12.05
N ASN A 234 14.82 34.98 13.19
CA ASN A 234 14.03 34.79 14.42
C ASN A 234 12.70 34.09 14.19
N THR A 235 12.73 32.97 13.43
CA THR A 235 11.54 32.23 13.07
C THR A 235 10.96 31.46 14.27
N SER A 236 9.63 31.46 14.39
CA SER A 236 8.88 30.65 15.36
C SER A 236 7.49 30.33 14.85
N ASN A 237 6.88 29.27 15.39
CA ASN A 237 5.52 28.88 15.05
C ASN A 237 4.59 29.15 16.25
N GLU A 238 3.47 29.79 16.01
CA GLU A 238 2.41 30.02 16.99
C GLU A 238 1.15 29.25 16.59
N TRP A 239 0.72 28.35 17.45
CA TRP A 239 -0.56 27.64 17.29
C TRP A 239 -1.66 28.35 18.04
N LEU A 240 -2.78 28.55 17.36
CA LEU A 240 -3.93 29.31 17.83
C LEU A 240 -5.16 28.39 17.99
N GLU A 241 -6.34 28.97 17.95
CA GLU A 241 -7.62 28.26 18.08
C GLU A 241 -7.88 27.28 16.95
N ALA A 242 -8.67 26.25 17.23
CA ALA A 242 -9.14 25.31 16.21
C ALA A 242 -10.03 26.03 15.17
N VAL A 243 -9.97 25.60 13.92
CA VAL A 243 -10.92 26.03 12.87
C VAL A 243 -12.29 25.46 13.21
N SER A 244 -13.28 26.35 13.39
CA SER A 244 -14.64 25.95 13.75
C SER A 244 -15.30 25.13 12.63
N GLU A 245 -16.28 24.29 13.00
CA GLU A 245 -17.08 23.55 12.02
C GLU A 245 -17.84 24.50 11.06
N GLU A 246 -18.27 25.65 11.55
CA GLU A 246 -18.94 26.67 10.74
C GLU A 246 -17.98 27.22 9.67
N GLU A 247 -16.75 27.55 10.05
CA GLU A 247 -15.75 28.10 9.11
C GLU A 247 -15.33 27.04 8.10
N TYR A 248 -15.01 25.84 8.58
CA TYR A 248 -14.61 24.73 7.71
C TYR A 248 -15.74 24.30 6.77
N GLY A 249 -17.00 24.29 7.25
CA GLY A 249 -18.16 23.87 6.46
C GLY A 249 -18.47 24.79 5.28
N LYS A 250 -18.06 26.05 5.29
CA LYS A 250 -18.26 26.99 4.17
C LYS A 250 -17.65 26.51 2.86
N TRP A 251 -16.56 25.72 2.95
CA TRP A 251 -15.76 25.32 1.81
C TRP A 251 -15.96 23.84 1.41
N ASN A 252 -16.79 23.12 2.13
CA ASN A 252 -17.03 21.67 1.97
C ASN A 252 -18.49 21.33 1.61
N ALA A 253 -19.21 22.28 1.03
CA ALA A 253 -20.59 22.10 0.58
C ALA A 253 -20.70 21.47 -0.82
#